data_d180793079b97678aade998f8c6cb8d9
#
_entry.id   d180793079b97678aade998f8c6cb8d9
#
_cell.length_a   1.000
_cell.length_b   1.000
_cell.length_c   1.000
_cell.angle_alpha   90.00
_cell.angle_beta   90.00
_cell.angle_gamma   90.00
#
_symmetry.space_group_name_H-M   'P 1'
#
loop_
_entity.id
_entity.type
_entity.pdbx_description
1 polymer ?
#
loop_
_entity_poly.entity_id
_entity_poly.type
_entity_poly.pdbx_seq_one_letter_code
_entity_poly.pdbx_strand_id
1 'polypeptide(L)'
;MLALAIRAGGHSHLWLWPLGLPNPILITGGTQDDRDPAFRPDGGAIAFASERGGNWDLYTLDLASGEVQNLTASPDFEGHPSWSPDSRQMVYEHYANGHFRINIRRVEDKMLMWAGPDGMDSMEPDWSPLARSISFTGRVGTRTDIYLFNLDTQKITNLTNTPDLDERGSVFSPDGKTLAYSVEQNGYSWTYTQAIDDPSKEPRLVGQGRTPEWSPDGKWLLGVSQPDVLQSYLLFSPPDRQVLSPAVLWTSGRIDQVSWTSSELPNPVPEWILSLSSTKPTSTSTPPPAGTPLSAQLVPVDVNAPDPRLSSAVVQRFLALRAAVKQQSGWDFLGTLDSAAVGINTPMPPKETLSWLRTGRAFAISRAAISKGWLVVVPDPAGPSDYWRLYVRTAQQDGSQGEPLRDLPWDFDARTSGTPSAFDSGGQFYTEIPTGYYIDFTQLAAEFGFARIPADPEWKTYYFGIHYWEFVCADGLDWFSAMGEMYPTTAFLTPTASITPTPWGYYPTYTISPTPTPTPPPTSTP
;
A
#
# COMPACT_ATOMS: atom_id res chain seq x y z
N MET A 1 -16.09 7.87 17.86
CA MET A 1 -15.75 6.48 17.44
C MET A 1 -15.10 6.54 16.08
N LEU A 2 -14.04 5.76 15.84
CA LEU A 2 -13.39 5.62 14.55
C LEU A 2 -13.83 4.34 13.86
N ALA A 3 -13.98 4.35 12.54
CA ALA A 3 -13.99 3.18 11.69
C ALA A 3 -12.65 3.14 10.94
N LEU A 4 -12.00 1.99 10.93
CA LEU A 4 -10.67 1.78 10.38
C LEU A 4 -10.71 0.63 9.40
N ALA A 5 -10.09 0.79 8.23
CA ALA A 5 -9.71 -0.34 7.41
C ALA A 5 -8.29 -0.75 7.80
N ILE A 6 -8.13 -1.93 8.40
CA ILE A 6 -6.84 -2.46 8.85
C ILE A 6 -6.50 -3.71 8.07
N ARG A 7 -5.38 -3.66 7.36
CA ARG A 7 -4.81 -4.81 6.65
C ARG A 7 -3.86 -5.57 7.57
N ALA A 8 -4.16 -6.86 7.77
CA ALA A 8 -3.33 -7.77 8.54
C ALA A 8 -3.60 -9.23 8.12
N GLY A 9 -2.55 -10.05 8.06
CA GLY A 9 -2.69 -11.48 7.75
C GLY A 9 -3.17 -11.79 6.33
N GLY A 10 -2.88 -10.93 5.37
CA GLY A 10 -3.24 -11.07 3.95
C GLY A 10 -4.53 -10.37 3.55
N HIS A 11 -5.33 -9.89 4.51
CA HIS A 11 -6.64 -9.30 4.24
C HIS A 11 -6.84 -7.98 4.96
N SER A 12 -7.66 -7.11 4.36
CA SER A 12 -8.13 -5.87 4.96
C SER A 12 -9.54 -6.05 5.50
N HIS A 13 -9.76 -5.64 6.75
CA HIS A 13 -11.06 -5.72 7.39
C HIS A 13 -11.42 -4.42 8.10
N LEU A 14 -12.70 -4.21 8.33
CA LEU A 14 -13.20 -3.05 9.06
C LEU A 14 -13.20 -3.31 10.57
N TRP A 15 -12.77 -2.28 11.28
CA TRP A 15 -12.70 -2.24 12.73
C TRP A 15 -13.35 -0.98 13.26
N LEU A 16 -14.06 -1.07 14.37
CA LEU A 16 -14.53 0.08 15.14
C LEU A 16 -13.63 0.34 16.33
N TRP A 17 -13.25 1.58 16.52
CA TRP A 17 -12.49 2.00 17.70
C TRP A 17 -13.25 3.08 18.48
N PRO A 18 -14.01 2.72 19.50
CA PRO A 18 -14.49 3.68 20.50
C PRO A 18 -13.26 4.26 21.22
N LEU A 19 -13.06 5.57 21.14
CA LEU A 19 -11.82 6.22 21.64
C LEU A 19 -11.57 6.08 23.16
N GLY A 20 -12.52 5.54 23.91
CA GLY A 20 -12.36 5.18 25.31
C GLY A 20 -11.90 3.75 25.58
N LEU A 21 -11.83 2.91 24.56
CA LEU A 21 -11.40 1.51 24.66
C LEU A 21 -9.92 1.35 24.28
N PRO A 22 -9.22 0.38 24.88
CA PRO A 22 -7.79 0.18 24.61
C PRO A 22 -7.50 -0.40 23.21
N ASN A 23 -8.44 -1.09 22.60
CA ASN A 23 -8.27 -1.76 21.31
C ASN A 23 -9.48 -1.58 20.41
N PRO A 24 -9.29 -1.59 19.08
CA PRO A 24 -10.40 -1.62 18.12
C PRO A 24 -11.11 -2.98 18.14
N ILE A 25 -12.35 -2.99 17.67
CA ILE A 25 -13.26 -4.14 17.61
C ILE A 25 -13.45 -4.51 16.15
N LEU A 26 -13.19 -5.76 15.78
CA LEU A 26 -13.41 -6.27 14.43
C LEU A 26 -14.92 -6.28 14.10
N ILE A 27 -15.32 -5.72 12.94
CA ILE A 27 -16.71 -5.69 12.49
C ILE A 27 -16.95 -6.34 11.14
N THR A 28 -15.92 -6.67 10.39
CA THR A 28 -16.01 -7.54 9.21
C THR A 28 -14.92 -8.60 9.26
N GLY A 29 -15.04 -9.65 8.48
CA GLY A 29 -14.07 -10.75 8.47
C GLY A 29 -14.35 -11.71 7.32
N GLY A 30 -13.51 -12.72 7.16
CA GLY A 30 -13.58 -13.69 6.06
C GLY A 30 -12.31 -13.69 5.22
N THR A 31 -12.43 -14.06 3.96
CA THR A 31 -11.32 -14.15 3.01
C THR A 31 -11.35 -13.04 1.95
N GLN A 32 -12.33 -12.13 2.02
CA GLN A 32 -12.47 -10.95 1.17
C GLN A 32 -11.86 -9.74 1.86
N ASP A 33 -11.41 -8.80 1.07
CA ASP A 33 -10.95 -7.51 1.55
C ASP A 33 -12.13 -6.53 1.68
N ASP A 34 -12.14 -5.77 2.78
CA ASP A 34 -13.08 -4.68 3.08
C ASP A 34 -12.29 -3.42 3.43
N ARG A 35 -12.62 -2.26 2.82
CA ARG A 35 -11.88 -1.02 3.02
C ARG A 35 -12.71 0.23 2.77
N ASP A 36 -12.08 1.40 2.84
CA ASP A 36 -12.66 2.71 2.60
C ASP A 36 -13.94 2.95 3.43
N PRO A 37 -13.90 2.78 4.76
CA PRO A 37 -15.09 2.99 5.58
C PRO A 37 -15.50 4.46 5.60
N ALA A 38 -16.79 4.73 5.45
CA ALA A 38 -17.41 6.05 5.57
C ALA A 38 -18.67 5.98 6.43
N PHE A 39 -18.67 6.61 7.60
CA PHE A 39 -19.86 6.68 8.42
C PHE A 39 -20.97 7.44 7.71
N ARG A 40 -22.20 6.88 7.76
CA ARG A 40 -23.39 7.64 7.44
C ARG A 40 -23.51 8.80 8.44
N PRO A 41 -23.96 10.01 8.02
CA PRO A 41 -24.00 11.20 8.89
C PRO A 41 -24.69 11.01 10.24
N ASP A 42 -25.66 10.10 10.35
CA ASP A 42 -26.33 9.75 11.61
C ASP A 42 -25.55 8.75 12.47
N GLY A 43 -24.43 8.21 11.95
CA GLY A 43 -23.58 7.22 12.62
C GLY A 43 -24.19 5.81 12.74
N GLY A 44 -25.37 5.56 12.19
CA GLY A 44 -26.05 4.27 12.29
C GLY A 44 -25.58 3.21 11.30
N ALA A 45 -24.84 3.59 10.27
CA ALA A 45 -24.31 2.68 9.27
C ALA A 45 -22.93 3.12 8.77
N ILE A 46 -22.20 2.19 8.18
CA ILE A 46 -20.93 2.43 7.50
C ILE A 46 -21.07 2.00 6.04
N ALA A 47 -20.74 2.89 5.09
CA ALA A 47 -20.48 2.50 3.72
C ALA A 47 -19.03 2.06 3.59
N PHE A 48 -18.74 1.12 2.70
CA PHE A 48 -17.39 0.60 2.48
C PHE A 48 -17.27 -0.10 1.13
N ALA A 49 -16.06 -0.21 0.63
CA ALA A 49 -15.75 -1.02 -0.54
C ALA A 49 -15.43 -2.46 -0.12
N SER A 50 -15.89 -3.43 -0.90
CA SER A 50 -15.63 -4.85 -0.64
C SER A 50 -15.65 -5.68 -1.92
N GLU A 51 -14.77 -6.69 -1.99
CA GLU A 51 -14.72 -7.66 -3.08
C GLU A 51 -15.59 -8.90 -2.85
N ARG A 52 -16.44 -8.92 -1.81
CA ARG A 52 -17.28 -10.07 -1.43
C ARG A 52 -18.25 -10.55 -2.51
N GLY A 53 -18.58 -9.71 -3.46
CA GLY A 53 -19.41 -10.03 -4.63
C GLY A 53 -18.63 -10.57 -5.83
N GLY A 54 -17.31 -10.64 -5.75
CA GLY A 54 -16.41 -11.02 -6.84
C GLY A 54 -15.77 -9.83 -7.56
N ASN A 55 -16.29 -8.62 -7.35
CA ASN A 55 -15.71 -7.35 -7.78
C ASN A 55 -15.74 -6.37 -6.62
N TRP A 56 -14.95 -5.31 -6.72
CA TRP A 56 -14.97 -4.20 -5.77
C TRP A 56 -16.24 -3.38 -5.95
N ASP A 57 -17.22 -3.64 -5.09
CA ASP A 57 -18.49 -2.92 -5.01
C ASP A 57 -18.60 -2.16 -3.69
N LEU A 58 -19.52 -1.20 -3.64
CA LEU A 58 -19.89 -0.50 -2.43
C LEU A 58 -20.99 -1.24 -1.67
N TYR A 59 -20.80 -1.33 -0.37
CA TYR A 59 -21.73 -1.94 0.57
C TYR A 59 -22.07 -0.98 1.71
N THR A 60 -23.16 -1.22 2.38
CA THR A 60 -23.46 -0.63 3.69
C THR A 60 -23.58 -1.73 4.75
N LEU A 61 -23.05 -1.44 5.93
CA LEU A 61 -23.22 -2.24 7.14
C LEU A 61 -24.04 -1.42 8.14
N ASP A 62 -25.23 -1.89 8.48
CA ASP A 62 -26.06 -1.31 9.56
C ASP A 62 -25.50 -1.76 10.92
N LEU A 63 -25.13 -0.81 11.76
CA LEU A 63 -24.46 -1.11 13.03
C LEU A 63 -25.38 -1.70 14.09
N ALA A 64 -26.69 -1.50 13.99
CA ALA A 64 -27.63 -2.07 14.94
C ALA A 64 -27.94 -3.54 14.63
N SER A 65 -28.17 -3.87 13.37
CA SER A 65 -28.58 -5.22 12.93
C SER A 65 -27.42 -6.10 12.47
N GLY A 66 -26.31 -5.51 12.01
CA GLY A 66 -25.23 -6.22 11.32
C GLY A 66 -25.57 -6.58 9.87
N GLU A 67 -26.68 -6.07 9.33
CA GLU A 67 -27.06 -6.32 7.95
C GLU A 67 -26.09 -5.63 6.98
N VAL A 68 -25.62 -6.40 5.99
CA VAL A 68 -24.76 -5.91 4.91
C VAL A 68 -25.56 -5.89 3.61
N GLN A 69 -25.67 -4.72 2.99
CA GLN A 69 -26.38 -4.52 1.75
C GLN A 69 -25.45 -4.05 0.64
N ASN A 70 -25.48 -4.70 -0.55
CA ASN A 70 -24.78 -4.24 -1.73
C ASN A 70 -25.50 -3.02 -2.34
N LEU A 71 -24.74 -1.96 -2.58
CA LEU A 71 -25.25 -0.72 -3.17
C LEU A 71 -25.07 -0.66 -4.69
N THR A 72 -24.00 -1.19 -5.24
CA THR A 72 -23.61 -0.93 -6.65
C THR A 72 -23.77 -2.13 -7.57
N ALA A 73 -23.19 -3.28 -7.29
CA ALA A 73 -23.26 -4.50 -8.10
C ALA A 73 -22.80 -4.26 -9.56
N SER A 74 -21.61 -3.68 -9.70
CA SER A 74 -20.98 -3.32 -10.96
C SER A 74 -19.87 -4.32 -11.35
N PRO A 75 -19.59 -4.55 -12.64
CA PRO A 75 -18.39 -5.28 -13.05
C PRO A 75 -17.10 -4.46 -12.90
N ASP A 76 -17.21 -3.17 -12.70
CA ASP A 76 -16.07 -2.26 -12.58
C ASP A 76 -15.63 -2.12 -11.12
N PHE A 77 -14.44 -1.53 -10.90
CA PHE A 77 -13.98 -1.21 -9.55
C PHE A 77 -14.70 0.02 -9.00
N GLU A 78 -15.14 -0.04 -7.74
CA GLU A 78 -15.77 1.06 -7.00
C GLU A 78 -15.21 1.15 -5.58
N GLY A 79 -14.87 2.37 -5.14
CA GLY A 79 -14.21 2.62 -3.86
C GLY A 79 -14.44 4.03 -3.34
N HIS A 80 -13.84 4.35 -2.20
CA HIS A 80 -13.83 5.66 -1.55
C HIS A 80 -15.22 6.32 -1.47
N PRO A 81 -16.23 5.68 -0.83
CA PRO A 81 -17.55 6.29 -0.67
C PRO A 81 -17.50 7.47 0.30
N SER A 82 -18.24 8.55 -0.01
CA SER A 82 -18.54 9.65 0.92
C SER A 82 -20.00 10.03 0.82
N TRP A 83 -20.66 10.21 1.97
CA TRP A 83 -22.09 10.47 2.05
C TRP A 83 -22.44 11.94 1.87
N SER A 84 -23.57 12.21 1.20
CA SER A 84 -24.20 13.52 1.32
C SER A 84 -24.72 13.78 2.75
N PRO A 85 -24.76 15.04 3.22
CA PRO A 85 -25.18 15.36 4.59
C PRO A 85 -26.59 14.87 4.95
N ASP A 86 -27.47 14.72 3.97
CA ASP A 86 -28.83 14.21 4.14
C ASP A 86 -28.95 12.68 4.07
N SER A 87 -27.82 11.97 3.92
CA SER A 87 -27.72 10.52 3.80
C SER A 87 -28.46 9.92 2.58
N ARG A 88 -28.86 10.74 1.61
CA ARG A 88 -29.63 10.27 0.45
C ARG A 88 -28.80 9.98 -0.77
N GLN A 89 -27.60 10.54 -0.84
CA GLN A 89 -26.69 10.39 -1.95
C GLN A 89 -25.31 9.97 -1.43
N MET A 90 -24.55 9.36 -2.32
CA MET A 90 -23.16 8.97 -2.08
C MET A 90 -22.34 9.37 -3.30
N VAL A 91 -21.18 9.97 -3.06
CA VAL A 91 -20.15 10.12 -4.06
C VAL A 91 -19.12 9.03 -3.86
N TYR A 92 -18.53 8.53 -4.93
CA TYR A 92 -17.53 7.48 -4.89
C TYR A 92 -16.65 7.50 -6.13
N GLU A 93 -15.49 6.88 -6.05
CA GLU A 93 -14.64 6.67 -7.22
C GLU A 93 -15.04 5.40 -7.96
N HIS A 94 -14.91 5.45 -9.27
CA HIS A 94 -15.23 4.38 -10.20
C HIS A 94 -14.10 4.25 -11.22
N TYR A 95 -13.55 3.04 -11.37
CA TYR A 95 -12.51 2.78 -12.36
C TYR A 95 -13.04 1.89 -13.47
N ALA A 96 -13.08 2.44 -14.66
CA ALA A 96 -13.49 1.74 -15.87
C ALA A 96 -12.69 2.21 -17.08
N ASN A 97 -12.41 1.33 -18.02
CA ASN A 97 -11.67 1.63 -19.25
C ASN A 97 -10.30 2.30 -19.01
N GLY A 98 -9.64 1.98 -17.91
CA GLY A 98 -8.31 2.49 -17.57
C GLY A 98 -8.29 3.85 -16.87
N HIS A 99 -9.43 4.41 -16.50
CA HIS A 99 -9.54 5.74 -15.91
C HIS A 99 -10.38 5.75 -14.63
N PHE A 100 -9.93 6.51 -13.65
CA PHE A 100 -10.71 6.83 -12.47
C PHE A 100 -11.68 7.99 -12.74
N ARG A 101 -12.90 7.85 -12.25
CA ARG A 101 -13.97 8.85 -12.35
C ARG A 101 -14.74 8.93 -11.04
N ILE A 102 -15.43 10.06 -10.82
CA ILE A 102 -16.30 10.24 -9.68
C ILE A 102 -17.75 10.07 -10.11
N ASN A 103 -18.44 9.18 -9.44
CA ASN A 103 -19.85 8.94 -9.61
C ASN A 103 -20.64 9.42 -8.38
N ILE A 104 -21.84 9.95 -8.61
CA ILE A 104 -22.81 10.25 -7.56
C ILE A 104 -23.99 9.31 -7.73
N ARG A 105 -24.34 8.62 -6.65
CA ARG A 105 -25.46 7.69 -6.62
C ARG A 105 -26.49 8.12 -5.61
N ARG A 106 -27.77 8.09 -6.00
CA ARG A 106 -28.87 8.17 -5.05
C ARG A 106 -29.10 6.79 -4.45
N VAL A 107 -29.17 6.72 -3.11
CA VAL A 107 -29.26 5.43 -2.39
C VAL A 107 -30.60 4.74 -2.63
N GLU A 108 -31.70 5.50 -2.65
CA GLU A 108 -33.06 4.98 -2.72
C GLU A 108 -33.38 4.30 -4.07
N ASP A 109 -33.19 4.99 -5.18
CA ASP A 109 -33.58 4.52 -6.52
C ASP A 109 -32.40 4.12 -7.41
N LYS A 110 -31.21 4.13 -6.84
CA LYS A 110 -29.95 3.78 -7.51
C LYS A 110 -29.64 4.63 -8.75
N MET A 111 -30.25 5.80 -8.88
CA MET A 111 -29.99 6.72 -9.96
C MET A 111 -28.54 7.22 -9.91
N LEU A 112 -27.84 7.06 -11.02
CA LEU A 112 -26.43 7.44 -11.19
C LEU A 112 -26.32 8.78 -11.87
N MET A 113 -25.45 9.65 -11.35
CA MET A 113 -25.01 10.89 -11.98
C MET A 113 -23.48 10.91 -12.06
N TRP A 114 -22.98 11.39 -13.15
CA TRP A 114 -21.55 11.59 -13.34
C TRP A 114 -21.14 12.96 -12.76
N ALA A 115 -19.98 12.98 -12.08
CA ALA A 115 -19.37 14.20 -11.56
C ALA A 115 -17.88 14.21 -11.86
N GLY A 116 -17.40 15.20 -12.58
CA GLY A 116 -15.98 15.38 -12.88
C GLY A 116 -15.71 15.79 -14.32
N PRO A 117 -14.51 16.28 -14.63
CA PRO A 117 -14.12 16.68 -16.00
C PRO A 117 -13.71 15.47 -16.84
N ASP A 118 -13.97 15.54 -18.14
CA ASP A 118 -13.41 14.60 -19.09
C ASP A 118 -11.89 14.79 -19.20
N GLY A 119 -11.16 13.67 -19.34
CA GLY A 119 -9.71 13.67 -19.58
C GLY A 119 -8.84 13.89 -18.35
N MET A 120 -9.40 13.79 -17.14
CA MET A 120 -8.69 13.82 -15.88
C MET A 120 -9.10 12.61 -15.03
N ASP A 121 -8.14 11.87 -14.51
CA ASP A 121 -8.43 10.87 -13.47
C ASP A 121 -8.88 11.59 -12.20
N SER A 122 -10.04 11.21 -11.68
CA SER A 122 -10.66 11.81 -10.50
C SER A 122 -10.89 10.72 -9.45
N MET A 123 -10.30 10.90 -8.27
CA MET A 123 -10.21 9.89 -7.21
C MET A 123 -10.52 10.49 -5.84
N GLU A 124 -10.73 9.63 -4.84
CA GLU A 124 -10.77 10.00 -3.43
C GLU A 124 -11.74 11.18 -3.15
N PRO A 125 -13.01 11.07 -3.56
CA PRO A 125 -13.96 12.16 -3.40
C PRO A 125 -14.41 12.30 -1.94
N ASP A 126 -14.67 13.54 -1.51
CA ASP A 126 -15.35 13.82 -0.25
C ASP A 126 -16.49 14.83 -0.45
N TRP A 127 -17.62 14.58 0.21
CA TRP A 127 -18.81 15.43 0.11
C TRP A 127 -18.82 16.50 1.20
N SER A 128 -18.97 17.75 0.82
CA SER A 128 -19.06 18.86 1.78
C SER A 128 -20.21 18.66 2.77
N PRO A 129 -19.98 18.80 4.08
CA PRO A 129 -21.03 18.64 5.09
C PRO A 129 -22.11 19.72 5.06
N LEU A 130 -21.84 20.89 4.47
CA LEU A 130 -22.76 22.05 4.49
C LEU A 130 -23.13 22.57 3.11
N ALA A 131 -22.42 22.21 2.06
CA ALA A 131 -22.61 22.74 0.72
C ALA A 131 -22.83 21.62 -0.30
N ARG A 132 -23.44 21.95 -1.43
CA ARG A 132 -23.52 21.04 -2.58
C ARG A 132 -22.23 21.10 -3.38
N SER A 133 -21.15 20.65 -2.74
CA SER A 133 -19.79 20.63 -3.32
C SER A 133 -19.09 19.34 -2.95
N ILE A 134 -18.23 18.88 -3.84
CA ILE A 134 -17.39 17.69 -3.68
C ILE A 134 -15.95 18.14 -3.85
N SER A 135 -15.06 17.73 -2.95
CA SER A 135 -13.62 17.78 -3.19
C SER A 135 -13.14 16.43 -3.73
N PHE A 136 -12.07 16.43 -4.49
CA PHE A 136 -11.49 15.21 -5.03
C PHE A 136 -10.03 15.42 -5.44
N THR A 137 -9.28 14.33 -5.48
CA THR A 137 -7.95 14.27 -6.07
C THR A 137 -8.08 14.17 -7.59
N GLY A 138 -7.58 15.17 -8.31
CA GLY A 138 -7.56 15.17 -9.78
C GLY A 138 -6.13 14.98 -10.30
N ARG A 139 -5.93 14.04 -11.22
CA ARG A 139 -4.63 13.81 -11.86
C ARG A 139 -4.62 14.32 -13.29
N VAL A 140 -3.60 15.13 -13.59
CA VAL A 140 -3.30 15.58 -14.95
C VAL A 140 -1.83 15.26 -15.26
N GLY A 141 -1.61 14.29 -16.13
CA GLY A 141 -0.26 13.78 -16.39
C GLY A 141 0.31 13.07 -15.16
N THR A 142 1.46 13.56 -14.67
CA THR A 142 2.15 13.00 -13.50
C THR A 142 1.76 13.65 -12.18
N ARG A 143 0.93 14.69 -12.20
CA ARG A 143 0.63 15.55 -11.04
C ARG A 143 -0.77 15.29 -10.51
N THR A 144 -0.90 15.33 -9.20
CA THR A 144 -2.18 15.34 -8.50
C THR A 144 -2.37 16.66 -7.76
N ASP A 145 -3.53 17.26 -7.92
CA ASP A 145 -3.98 18.46 -7.20
C ASP A 145 -5.37 18.19 -6.57
N ILE A 146 -5.74 18.99 -5.59
CA ILE A 146 -7.09 18.96 -5.00
C ILE A 146 -8.01 19.89 -5.78
N TYR A 147 -9.13 19.35 -6.21
CA TYR A 147 -10.17 20.05 -6.94
C TYR A 147 -11.46 20.15 -6.13
N LEU A 148 -12.22 21.20 -6.41
CA LEU A 148 -13.58 21.40 -5.92
C LEU A 148 -14.56 21.37 -7.09
N PHE A 149 -15.61 20.58 -6.97
CA PHE A 149 -16.75 20.54 -7.87
C PHE A 149 -18.00 21.07 -7.19
N ASN A 150 -18.56 22.15 -7.68
CA ASN A 150 -19.83 22.72 -7.19
C ASN A 150 -20.98 22.11 -8.01
N LEU A 151 -21.87 21.39 -7.34
CA LEU A 151 -22.98 20.66 -7.98
C LEU A 151 -24.07 21.56 -8.56
N ASP A 152 -24.22 22.78 -8.05
CA ASP A 152 -25.27 23.70 -8.52
C ASP A 152 -24.81 24.47 -9.77
N THR A 153 -23.56 24.89 -9.79
CA THR A 153 -23.00 25.68 -10.90
C THR A 153 -22.25 24.82 -11.91
N GLN A 154 -22.02 23.54 -11.62
CA GLN A 154 -21.20 22.61 -12.41
C GLN A 154 -19.76 23.10 -12.62
N LYS A 155 -19.29 24.01 -11.77
CA LYS A 155 -17.95 24.58 -11.86
C LYS A 155 -16.94 23.68 -11.14
N ILE A 156 -15.83 23.39 -11.81
CA ILE A 156 -14.65 22.74 -11.26
C ILE A 156 -13.57 23.80 -11.04
N THR A 157 -12.94 23.78 -9.87
CA THR A 157 -11.87 24.70 -9.51
C THR A 157 -10.70 23.91 -8.95
N ASN A 158 -9.49 24.09 -9.51
CA ASN A 158 -8.28 23.58 -8.90
C ASN A 158 -7.97 24.42 -7.65
N LEU A 159 -7.94 23.80 -6.48
CA LEU A 159 -7.76 24.50 -5.20
C LEU A 159 -6.29 24.70 -4.87
N THR A 160 -5.45 23.69 -5.07
CA THR A 160 -4.04 23.70 -4.65
C THR A 160 -3.12 24.23 -5.74
N ASN A 161 -3.21 23.73 -6.96
CA ASN A 161 -2.46 24.18 -8.14
C ASN A 161 -0.96 24.38 -7.87
N THR A 162 -0.32 23.45 -7.19
CA THR A 162 1.10 23.52 -6.82
C THR A 162 1.94 22.70 -7.81
N PRO A 163 2.97 23.30 -8.46
CA PRO A 163 3.70 22.63 -9.53
C PRO A 163 4.62 21.49 -9.07
N ASP A 164 5.05 21.50 -7.82
CA ASP A 164 6.10 20.63 -7.30
C ASP A 164 5.63 19.68 -6.18
N LEU A 165 4.34 19.61 -5.93
CA LEU A 165 3.75 18.76 -4.90
C LEU A 165 2.65 17.87 -5.49
N ASP A 166 2.46 16.72 -4.88
CA ASP A 166 1.36 15.81 -5.14
C ASP A 166 0.43 15.80 -3.93
N GLU A 167 -0.75 16.39 -4.08
CA GLU A 167 -1.79 16.46 -3.07
C GLU A 167 -2.84 15.39 -3.28
N ARG A 168 -3.27 14.75 -2.19
CA ARG A 168 -4.22 13.64 -2.22
C ARG A 168 -5.15 13.60 -1.00
N GLY A 169 -6.27 12.90 -1.17
CA GLY A 169 -7.15 12.48 -0.07
C GLY A 169 -7.69 13.65 0.73
N SER A 170 -8.37 14.59 0.06
CA SER A 170 -8.94 15.77 0.72
C SER A 170 -10.22 15.44 1.49
N VAL A 171 -10.38 16.05 2.67
CA VAL A 171 -11.58 15.94 3.51
C VAL A 171 -12.01 17.31 4.04
N PHE A 172 -13.32 17.57 4.02
CA PHE A 172 -13.89 18.81 4.53
C PHE A 172 -13.88 18.88 6.05
N SER A 173 -13.56 20.06 6.60
CA SER A 173 -13.85 20.35 8.00
C SER A 173 -15.36 20.29 8.27
N PRO A 174 -15.82 19.98 9.51
CA PRO A 174 -17.24 19.92 9.84
C PRO A 174 -18.01 21.21 9.60
N ASP A 175 -17.34 22.36 9.61
CA ASP A 175 -17.92 23.67 9.28
C ASP A 175 -17.88 24.00 7.78
N GLY A 176 -17.37 23.09 6.94
CA GLY A 176 -17.32 23.19 5.49
C GLY A 176 -16.44 24.31 4.94
N LYS A 177 -15.54 24.91 5.76
CA LYS A 177 -14.74 26.09 5.34
C LYS A 177 -13.29 25.78 5.02
N THR A 178 -12.81 24.62 5.43
CA THR A 178 -11.41 24.20 5.29
C THR A 178 -11.36 22.79 4.72
N LEU A 179 -10.40 22.52 3.86
CA LEU A 179 -10.01 21.17 3.46
C LEU A 179 -8.72 20.80 4.16
N ALA A 180 -8.63 19.55 4.62
CA ALA A 180 -7.37 18.90 4.94
C ALA A 180 -7.02 17.92 3.83
N TYR A 181 -5.74 17.78 3.52
CA TYR A 181 -5.24 16.87 2.49
C TYR A 181 -3.81 16.42 2.80
N SER A 182 -3.36 15.38 2.15
CA SER A 182 -2.01 14.83 2.29
C SER A 182 -1.08 15.33 1.19
N VAL A 183 0.18 15.50 1.53
CA VAL A 183 1.28 15.80 0.61
C VAL A 183 2.43 14.83 0.88
N GLU A 184 2.93 14.15 -0.16
CA GLU A 184 4.14 13.35 -0.07
C GLU A 184 5.37 14.22 -0.36
N GLN A 185 6.26 14.35 0.61
CA GLN A 185 7.47 15.13 0.47
C GLN A 185 8.65 14.54 1.25
N ASN A 186 9.78 14.33 0.57
CA ASN A 186 11.02 13.81 1.17
C ASN A 186 10.83 12.47 1.91
N GLY A 187 9.98 11.59 1.37
CA GLY A 187 9.69 10.28 1.95
C GLY A 187 8.79 10.28 3.18
N TYR A 188 8.14 11.38 3.43
CA TYR A 188 7.16 11.52 4.51
C TYR A 188 5.84 12.04 3.98
N SER A 189 4.75 11.54 4.55
CA SER A 189 3.42 12.09 4.32
C SER A 189 3.16 13.21 5.31
N TRP A 190 2.67 14.33 4.81
CA TRP A 190 2.36 15.52 5.60
C TRP A 190 0.91 15.90 5.41
N THR A 191 0.26 16.31 6.48
CA THR A 191 -1.11 16.82 6.47
C THR A 191 -1.10 18.34 6.44
N TYR A 192 -1.79 18.91 5.44
CA TYR A 192 -2.00 20.34 5.27
C TYR A 192 -3.47 20.70 5.40
N THR A 193 -3.75 21.96 5.69
CA THR A 193 -5.10 22.53 5.63
C THR A 193 -5.11 23.77 4.74
N GLN A 194 -6.20 23.92 3.96
CA GLN A 194 -6.43 25.03 3.02
C GLN A 194 -7.82 25.61 3.21
N ALA A 195 -7.92 26.93 3.32
CA ALA A 195 -9.21 27.62 3.34
C ALA A 195 -9.86 27.58 1.94
N ILE A 196 -11.16 27.26 1.88
CA ILE A 196 -11.89 27.10 0.62
C ILE A 196 -12.30 28.44 0.03
N ASP A 197 -12.65 29.39 0.88
CA ASP A 197 -13.12 30.74 0.50
C ASP A 197 -11.99 31.67 0.04
N ASP A 198 -10.74 31.35 0.38
CA ASP A 198 -9.56 32.12 0.00
C ASP A 198 -8.40 31.20 -0.41
N PRO A 199 -8.44 30.62 -1.62
CA PRO A 199 -7.40 29.74 -2.14
C PRO A 199 -6.03 30.42 -2.30
N SER A 200 -5.97 31.75 -2.21
CA SER A 200 -4.70 32.50 -2.29
C SER A 200 -3.88 32.47 -1.00
N LYS A 201 -4.49 32.07 0.12
CA LYS A 201 -3.76 31.87 1.36
C LYS A 201 -2.86 30.66 1.26
N GLU A 202 -1.65 30.80 1.79
CA GLU A 202 -0.71 29.68 1.90
C GLU A 202 -1.33 28.51 2.70
N PRO A 203 -1.23 27.27 2.20
CA PRO A 203 -1.64 26.10 2.94
C PRO A 203 -0.89 25.99 4.27
N ARG A 204 -1.58 25.58 5.30
CA ARG A 204 -0.97 25.40 6.62
C ARG A 204 -0.56 23.95 6.84
N LEU A 205 0.70 23.74 7.14
CA LEU A 205 1.18 22.44 7.64
C LEU A 205 0.67 22.21 9.07
N VAL A 206 -0.05 21.12 9.28
CA VAL A 206 -0.60 20.71 10.58
C VAL A 206 0.30 19.70 11.27
N GLY A 207 0.73 18.66 10.54
CA GLY A 207 1.56 17.60 11.12
C GLY A 207 1.94 16.52 10.11
N GLN A 208 2.54 15.47 10.62
CA GLN A 208 2.86 14.29 9.85
C GLN A 208 1.64 13.37 9.77
N GLY A 209 1.45 12.70 8.63
CA GLY A 209 0.43 11.70 8.39
C GLY A 209 -0.24 11.86 7.04
N ARG A 210 -0.76 10.75 6.53
CA ARG A 210 -1.60 10.67 5.32
C ARG A 210 -3.05 10.41 5.72
N THR A 211 -3.94 10.38 4.74
CA THR A 211 -5.37 10.11 4.95
C THR A 211 -5.96 10.93 6.12
N PRO A 212 -5.94 12.28 5.99
CA PRO A 212 -6.45 13.15 7.06
C PRO A 212 -7.93 12.88 7.33
N GLU A 213 -8.34 13.02 8.60
CA GLU A 213 -9.74 12.91 9.01
C GLU A 213 -10.04 13.89 10.14
N TRP A 214 -11.13 14.63 10.03
CA TRP A 214 -11.54 15.60 11.04
C TRP A 214 -12.30 14.95 12.19
N SER A 215 -12.04 15.40 13.41
CA SER A 215 -12.98 15.11 14.49
C SER A 215 -14.32 15.79 14.21
N PRO A 216 -15.44 15.17 14.59
CA PRO A 216 -16.77 15.72 14.32
C PRO A 216 -17.03 17.11 14.94
N ASP A 217 -16.27 17.49 15.97
CA ASP A 217 -16.32 18.82 16.59
C ASP A 217 -15.28 19.82 15.99
N GLY A 218 -14.52 19.40 14.99
CA GLY A 218 -13.54 20.20 14.29
C GLY A 218 -12.29 20.58 15.09
N LYS A 219 -12.14 20.05 16.33
CA LYS A 219 -11.02 20.43 17.21
C LYS A 219 -9.74 19.66 16.97
N TRP A 220 -9.84 18.53 16.31
CA TRP A 220 -8.73 17.63 16.03
C TRP A 220 -8.71 17.24 14.56
N LEU A 221 -7.52 17.07 14.06
CA LEU A 221 -7.25 16.48 12.78
C LEU A 221 -6.40 15.23 13.02
N LEU A 222 -6.84 14.12 12.50
CA LEU A 222 -6.15 12.84 12.56
C LEU A 222 -5.36 12.65 11.28
N GLY A 223 -4.13 12.15 11.38
CA GLY A 223 -3.33 11.66 10.26
C GLY A 223 -2.83 10.26 10.56
N VAL A 224 -2.69 9.42 9.54
CA VAL A 224 -2.11 8.08 9.66
C VAL A 224 -0.63 8.13 9.32
N SER A 225 0.23 7.76 10.25
CA SER A 225 1.67 7.56 10.02
C SER A 225 2.01 6.08 10.03
N GLN A 226 2.80 5.66 9.07
CA GLN A 226 3.17 4.27 8.86
C GLN A 226 4.70 4.15 8.70
N PRO A 227 5.45 4.18 9.81
CA PRO A 227 6.91 4.12 9.77
C PRO A 227 7.44 2.76 9.30
N ASP A 228 6.63 1.71 9.44
CA ASP A 228 6.90 0.39 8.85
C ASP A 228 5.60 -0.23 8.31
N VAL A 229 5.74 -1.33 7.56
CA VAL A 229 4.62 -1.98 6.88
C VAL A 229 3.66 -2.76 7.79
N LEU A 230 4.04 -2.98 9.06
CA LEU A 230 3.27 -3.80 10.01
C LEU A 230 2.63 -3.00 11.14
N GLN A 231 2.95 -1.71 11.27
CA GLN A 231 2.42 -0.87 12.33
C GLN A 231 1.92 0.46 11.77
N SER A 232 0.81 0.92 12.29
CA SER A 232 0.28 2.23 12.00
C SER A 232 0.05 3.04 13.27
N TYR A 233 0.27 4.34 13.14
CA TYR A 233 0.04 5.31 14.20
C TYR A 233 -1.02 6.30 13.75
N LEU A 234 -2.01 6.53 14.58
CA LEU A 234 -3.00 7.59 14.45
C LEU A 234 -2.48 8.82 15.21
N LEU A 235 -2.20 9.89 14.49
CA LEU A 235 -1.63 11.12 15.01
C LEU A 235 -2.70 12.20 15.11
N PHE A 236 -3.01 12.67 16.31
CA PHE A 236 -4.04 13.67 16.56
C PHE A 236 -3.42 15.05 16.75
N SER A 237 -3.73 15.99 15.89
CA SER A 237 -3.20 17.35 15.92
C SER A 237 -4.33 18.38 15.92
N PRO A 238 -4.22 19.50 16.70
CA PRO A 238 -5.11 20.64 16.52
C PRO A 238 -4.91 21.25 15.14
N PRO A 239 -6.00 21.58 14.40
CA PRO A 239 -5.87 22.06 13.01
C PRO A 239 -5.36 23.50 12.91
N ASP A 240 -5.35 24.25 14.02
CA ASP A 240 -4.95 25.65 14.08
C ASP A 240 -3.44 25.87 14.30
N ARG A 241 -2.69 24.81 14.58
CA ARG A 241 -1.25 24.89 14.84
C ARG A 241 -0.54 23.57 14.55
N GLN A 242 0.72 23.67 14.13
CA GLN A 242 1.61 22.52 14.03
C GLN A 242 2.01 22.02 15.41
N VAL A 243 2.01 20.71 15.61
CA VAL A 243 2.41 20.04 16.84
C VAL A 243 3.55 19.08 16.56
N LEU A 244 4.67 19.23 17.30
CA LEU A 244 5.84 18.37 17.14
C LEU A 244 5.66 16.99 17.81
N SER A 245 4.74 16.88 18.78
CA SER A 245 4.44 15.64 19.49
C SER A 245 2.93 15.49 19.61
N PRO A 246 2.25 15.01 18.56
CA PRO A 246 0.82 14.77 18.60
C PRO A 246 0.46 13.65 19.58
N ALA A 247 -0.79 13.59 20.01
CA ALA A 247 -1.31 12.43 20.72
C ALA A 247 -1.31 11.23 19.76
N VAL A 248 -0.90 10.05 20.25
CA VAL A 248 -0.69 8.87 19.42
C VAL A 248 -1.51 7.69 19.94
N LEU A 249 -2.27 7.07 19.07
CA LEU A 249 -2.78 5.71 19.22
C LEU A 249 -2.08 4.83 18.18
N TRP A 250 -1.84 3.58 18.49
CA TRP A 250 -1.19 2.66 17.57
C TRP A 250 -1.94 1.33 17.46
N THR A 251 -1.81 0.66 16.33
CA THR A 251 -2.34 -0.68 16.09
C THR A 251 -1.36 -1.50 15.27
N SER A 252 -1.43 -2.82 15.42
CA SER A 252 -0.77 -3.74 14.51
C SER A 252 -1.53 -3.79 13.18
N GLY A 253 -0.81 -3.88 12.09
CA GLY A 253 -1.35 -3.86 10.73
C GLY A 253 -1.33 -2.46 10.11
N ARG A 254 -1.54 -2.45 8.80
CA ARG A 254 -1.60 -1.23 8.02
C ARG A 254 -3.01 -0.66 8.08
N ILE A 255 -3.13 0.60 8.49
CA ILE A 255 -4.38 1.37 8.33
C ILE A 255 -4.36 1.99 6.94
N ASP A 256 -5.32 1.62 6.10
CA ASP A 256 -5.46 2.19 4.76
C ASP A 256 -6.34 3.43 4.78
N GLN A 257 -7.47 3.39 5.49
CA GLN A 257 -8.43 4.48 5.59
C GLN A 257 -9.06 4.58 6.98
N VAL A 258 -9.53 5.79 7.31
CA VAL A 258 -10.18 6.13 8.57
C VAL A 258 -11.44 6.93 8.28
N SER A 259 -12.48 6.74 9.09
CA SER A 259 -13.64 7.62 9.17
C SER A 259 -13.99 7.89 10.63
N TRP A 260 -14.46 9.09 10.96
CA TRP A 260 -14.70 9.53 12.34
C TRP A 260 -16.13 10.02 12.55
N THR A 261 -16.82 9.48 13.55
CA THR A 261 -18.18 9.92 13.96
C THR A 261 -18.22 10.34 15.42
N SER A 262 -19.13 11.25 15.77
CA SER A 262 -19.49 11.56 17.16
C SER A 262 -20.36 10.48 17.80
N SER A 263 -20.97 9.60 17.00
CA SER A 263 -21.83 8.53 17.51
C SER A 263 -21.03 7.52 18.33
N GLU A 264 -21.72 6.93 19.30
CA GLU A 264 -21.20 5.85 20.14
C GLU A 264 -21.68 4.50 19.60
N LEU A 265 -21.09 3.42 20.08
CA LEU A 265 -21.59 2.07 19.83
C LEU A 265 -23.04 1.96 20.30
N PRO A 266 -23.91 1.21 19.58
CA PRO A 266 -25.23 0.90 20.07
C PRO A 266 -25.19 0.31 21.49
N ASN A 267 -26.10 0.72 22.35
CA ASN A 267 -26.17 0.21 23.72
C ASN A 267 -27.56 -0.47 23.95
N PRO A 268 -27.62 -1.79 24.21
CA PRO A 268 -26.48 -2.71 24.37
C PRO A 268 -25.67 -2.93 23.06
N VAL A 269 -24.40 -3.30 23.19
CA VAL A 269 -23.58 -3.69 22.04
C VAL A 269 -24.21 -4.91 21.36
N PRO A 270 -24.48 -4.87 20.05
CA PRO A 270 -25.13 -5.97 19.35
C PRO A 270 -24.35 -7.29 19.44
N GLU A 271 -25.07 -8.42 19.53
CA GLU A 271 -24.46 -9.75 19.65
C GLU A 271 -23.55 -10.10 18.47
N TRP A 272 -23.88 -9.62 17.26
CA TRP A 272 -23.07 -9.87 16.07
C TRP A 272 -21.65 -9.25 16.20
N ILE A 273 -21.52 -8.07 16.80
CA ILE A 273 -20.21 -7.44 17.10
C ILE A 273 -19.44 -8.29 18.11
N LEU A 274 -20.12 -8.73 19.17
CA LEU A 274 -19.48 -9.55 20.22
C LEU A 274 -19.02 -10.90 19.69
N SER A 275 -19.75 -11.51 18.76
CA SER A 275 -19.40 -12.79 18.15
C SER A 275 -18.14 -12.71 17.31
N LEU A 276 -17.94 -11.65 16.54
CA LEU A 276 -16.72 -11.43 15.76
C LEU A 276 -15.50 -11.15 16.64
N SER A 277 -15.69 -10.39 17.72
CA SER A 277 -14.59 -10.08 18.65
C SER A 277 -14.06 -11.31 19.40
N SER A 278 -14.84 -12.39 19.49
CA SER A 278 -14.41 -13.63 20.12
C SER A 278 -13.54 -14.51 19.20
N THR A 279 -13.59 -14.30 17.89
CA THR A 279 -12.72 -14.96 16.93
C THR A 279 -11.40 -14.20 16.81
N LYS A 280 -10.51 -14.39 17.77
CA LYS A 280 -9.14 -13.86 17.72
C LYS A 280 -8.46 -14.43 16.48
N PRO A 281 -7.94 -13.60 15.55
CA PRO A 281 -7.07 -14.11 14.52
C PRO A 281 -5.85 -14.71 15.21
N THR A 282 -5.72 -16.01 15.12
CA THR A 282 -4.58 -16.72 15.67
C THR A 282 -3.40 -16.49 14.72
N SER A 283 -2.70 -15.38 14.89
CA SER A 283 -1.34 -15.29 14.35
C SER A 283 -0.48 -16.24 15.18
N THR A 284 -0.50 -17.50 14.81
CA THR A 284 0.44 -18.49 15.32
C THR A 284 1.76 -18.35 14.57
N SER A 285 2.49 -17.32 14.86
CA SER A 285 3.94 -17.35 14.72
C SER A 285 4.52 -16.99 16.08
N THR A 286 4.54 -17.98 16.96
CA THR A 286 5.41 -17.94 18.12
C THR A 286 6.84 -17.93 17.60
N PRO A 287 7.66 -16.90 17.85
CA PRO A 287 9.08 -17.00 17.55
C PRO A 287 9.63 -18.20 18.34
N PRO A 288 10.52 -19.00 17.75
CA PRO A 288 11.15 -20.09 18.50
C PRO A 288 11.84 -19.51 19.73
N PRO A 289 11.83 -20.22 20.89
CA PRO A 289 12.44 -19.72 22.10
C PRO A 289 13.92 -19.42 21.85
N ALA A 290 14.35 -18.24 22.24
CA ALA A 290 15.75 -17.84 22.22
C ALA A 290 16.55 -18.87 23.05
N GLY A 291 17.45 -19.60 22.42
CA GLY A 291 18.35 -20.51 23.13
C GLY A 291 18.59 -21.88 22.50
N THR A 292 18.06 -22.18 21.32
CA THR A 292 18.44 -23.43 20.62
C THR A 292 19.62 -23.15 19.68
N PRO A 293 20.80 -23.70 19.93
CA PRO A 293 21.92 -23.50 19.03
C PRO A 293 21.71 -24.29 17.73
N LEU A 294 21.84 -23.57 16.59
CA LEU A 294 22.42 -24.02 15.34
C LEU A 294 21.96 -25.35 14.76
N SER A 295 20.94 -25.29 13.92
CA SER A 295 20.98 -25.97 12.61
C SER A 295 19.87 -25.43 11.71
N ALA A 296 19.89 -24.17 11.38
CA ALA A 296 19.15 -23.72 10.22
C ALA A 296 19.77 -24.45 9.01
N GLN A 297 19.03 -25.36 8.40
CA GLN A 297 19.45 -26.09 7.22
C GLN A 297 18.79 -25.46 6.00
N LEU A 298 19.50 -25.42 4.88
CA LEU A 298 18.88 -25.09 3.60
C LEU A 298 17.95 -26.23 3.18
N VAL A 299 16.68 -25.90 3.07
CA VAL A 299 15.60 -26.84 2.69
C VAL A 299 15.21 -26.56 1.23
N PRO A 300 15.10 -27.59 0.38
CA PRO A 300 14.61 -27.43 -0.98
C PRO A 300 13.20 -26.85 -1.01
N VAL A 301 12.96 -25.94 -1.95
CA VAL A 301 11.63 -25.41 -2.28
C VAL A 301 11.32 -25.69 -3.74
N ASP A 302 10.05 -25.94 -4.04
CA ASP A 302 9.59 -26.24 -5.40
C ASP A 302 9.43 -24.95 -6.21
N VAL A 303 10.56 -24.33 -6.57
CA VAL A 303 10.63 -23.15 -7.40
C VAL A 303 11.71 -23.32 -8.46
N ASN A 304 11.55 -22.62 -9.57
CA ASN A 304 12.57 -22.53 -10.59
C ASN A 304 13.56 -21.41 -10.22
N ALA A 305 14.73 -21.78 -9.72
CA ALA A 305 15.80 -20.88 -9.30
C ALA A 305 17.17 -21.57 -9.48
N PRO A 306 18.29 -20.83 -9.57
CA PRO A 306 19.64 -21.41 -9.63
C PRO A 306 19.98 -22.31 -8.45
N ASP A 307 19.60 -21.92 -7.23
CA ASP A 307 19.69 -22.72 -6.01
C ASP A 307 18.34 -22.65 -5.27
N PRO A 308 17.39 -23.58 -5.53
CA PRO A 308 16.04 -23.52 -5.02
C PRO A 308 15.93 -24.00 -3.56
N ARG A 309 16.71 -23.38 -2.67
CA ARG A 309 16.71 -23.71 -1.24
C ARG A 309 16.52 -22.47 -0.39
N LEU A 310 15.86 -22.59 0.73
CA LEU A 310 15.72 -21.55 1.76
C LEU A 310 16.05 -22.13 3.14
N SER A 311 16.40 -21.26 4.08
CA SER A 311 16.60 -21.64 5.47
C SER A 311 15.34 -22.28 6.06
N SER A 312 15.51 -23.34 6.82
CA SER A 312 14.40 -23.98 7.56
C SER A 312 13.65 -23.00 8.48
N ALA A 313 14.28 -21.92 8.88
CA ALA A 313 13.66 -20.88 9.70
C ALA A 313 12.57 -20.09 8.94
N VAL A 314 12.67 -19.96 7.61
CA VAL A 314 11.77 -19.09 6.82
C VAL A 314 10.95 -19.86 5.77
N VAL A 315 11.28 -21.11 5.46
CA VAL A 315 10.66 -21.86 4.36
C VAL A 315 9.13 -21.94 4.45
N GLN A 316 8.57 -22.15 5.65
CA GLN A 316 7.12 -22.23 5.82
C GLN A 316 6.43 -20.89 5.55
N ARG A 317 7.05 -19.78 5.96
CA ARG A 317 6.53 -18.42 5.65
C ARG A 317 6.58 -18.14 4.15
N PHE A 318 7.65 -18.56 3.47
CA PHE A 318 7.76 -18.42 2.02
C PHE A 318 6.68 -19.23 1.28
N LEU A 319 6.43 -20.47 1.69
CA LEU A 319 5.38 -21.29 1.08
C LEU A 319 3.98 -20.71 1.32
N ALA A 320 3.74 -20.15 2.51
CA ALA A 320 2.49 -19.46 2.82
C ALA A 320 2.33 -18.18 2.00
N LEU A 321 3.39 -17.37 1.87
CA LEU A 321 3.40 -16.18 0.99
C LEU A 321 3.11 -16.58 -0.47
N ARG A 322 3.78 -17.61 -1.00
CA ARG A 322 3.55 -18.08 -2.37
C ARG A 322 2.10 -18.52 -2.60
N ALA A 323 1.51 -19.21 -1.62
CA ALA A 323 0.10 -19.60 -1.70
C ALA A 323 -0.84 -18.37 -1.71
N ALA A 324 -0.59 -17.39 -0.85
CA ALA A 324 -1.36 -16.16 -0.78
C ALA A 324 -1.23 -15.33 -2.09
N VAL A 325 -0.02 -15.17 -2.62
CA VAL A 325 0.21 -14.50 -3.91
C VAL A 325 -0.57 -15.22 -5.02
N LYS A 326 -0.50 -16.55 -5.09
CA LYS A 326 -1.21 -17.32 -6.09
C LYS A 326 -2.73 -17.18 -5.97
N GLN A 327 -3.24 -17.14 -4.75
CA GLN A 327 -4.66 -16.95 -4.48
C GLN A 327 -5.13 -15.57 -4.94
N GLN A 328 -4.42 -14.50 -4.53
CA GLN A 328 -4.83 -13.11 -4.80
C GLN A 328 -4.56 -12.67 -6.24
N SER A 329 -3.43 -13.10 -6.83
CA SER A 329 -3.09 -12.73 -8.21
C SER A 329 -3.64 -13.67 -9.27
N GLY A 330 -4.10 -14.86 -8.90
CA GLY A 330 -4.57 -15.89 -9.82
C GLY A 330 -3.47 -16.67 -10.54
N TRP A 331 -2.18 -16.41 -10.26
CA TRP A 331 -1.06 -17.13 -10.86
C TRP A 331 0.14 -17.27 -9.91
N ASP A 332 1.03 -18.22 -10.21
CA ASP A 332 2.15 -18.55 -9.34
C ASP A 332 3.38 -17.68 -9.62
N PHE A 333 3.30 -16.40 -9.24
CA PHE A 333 4.38 -15.42 -9.43
C PHE A 333 5.71 -15.87 -8.80
N LEU A 334 5.68 -16.44 -7.60
CA LEU A 334 6.87 -16.89 -6.87
C LEU A 334 7.35 -18.30 -7.29
N GLY A 335 6.70 -18.92 -8.27
CA GLY A 335 7.15 -20.19 -8.84
C GLY A 335 8.49 -20.09 -9.60
N THR A 336 8.91 -18.86 -9.98
CA THR A 336 10.22 -18.57 -10.60
C THR A 336 10.89 -17.43 -9.87
N LEU A 337 12.13 -17.63 -9.43
CA LEU A 337 12.96 -16.66 -8.72
C LEU A 337 14.28 -16.44 -9.44
N ASP A 338 14.82 -15.23 -9.37
CA ASP A 338 16.20 -14.97 -9.82
C ASP A 338 17.21 -15.62 -8.87
N SER A 339 16.89 -15.69 -7.56
CA SER A 339 17.68 -16.40 -6.55
C SER A 339 16.85 -16.74 -5.31
N ALA A 340 17.14 -17.87 -4.67
CA ALA A 340 16.63 -18.22 -3.35
C ALA A 340 17.78 -18.34 -2.33
N ALA A 341 18.80 -19.16 -2.60
CA ALA A 341 20.01 -19.18 -1.81
C ALA A 341 21.24 -18.93 -2.68
N VAL A 342 22.30 -18.41 -2.06
CA VAL A 342 23.59 -18.22 -2.69
C VAL A 342 24.68 -18.83 -1.78
N GLY A 343 25.47 -19.73 -2.32
CA GLY A 343 26.55 -20.36 -1.58
C GLY A 343 27.59 -19.33 -1.09
N ILE A 344 28.18 -19.58 0.07
CA ILE A 344 29.15 -18.67 0.69
C ILE A 344 30.35 -18.35 -0.23
N ASN A 345 30.76 -19.31 -1.07
CA ASN A 345 31.87 -19.17 -2.01
C ASN A 345 31.44 -18.66 -3.40
N THR A 346 30.15 -18.38 -3.61
CA THR A 346 29.67 -17.84 -4.88
C THR A 346 30.14 -16.39 -5.02
N PRO A 347 30.79 -16.02 -6.14
CA PRO A 347 31.15 -14.64 -6.39
C PRO A 347 29.89 -13.76 -6.40
N MET A 348 29.96 -12.63 -5.69
CA MET A 348 28.92 -11.61 -5.66
C MET A 348 29.46 -10.31 -6.24
N PRO A 349 28.60 -9.40 -6.73
CA PRO A 349 29.04 -8.05 -7.10
C PRO A 349 29.84 -7.40 -5.96
N PRO A 350 30.81 -6.54 -6.25
CA PRO A 350 31.78 -6.05 -5.25
C PRO A 350 31.18 -5.41 -4.01
N LYS A 351 29.96 -4.83 -4.09
CA LYS A 351 29.25 -4.21 -2.96
C LYS A 351 28.24 -5.14 -2.28
N GLU A 352 28.01 -6.33 -2.85
CA GLU A 352 26.99 -7.31 -2.38
C GLU A 352 27.59 -8.39 -1.45
N THR A 353 28.70 -8.13 -0.82
CA THR A 353 29.40 -9.13 0.02
C THR A 353 28.59 -9.59 1.22
N LEU A 354 27.70 -8.73 1.75
CA LEU A 354 26.80 -9.01 2.87
C LEU A 354 25.37 -9.31 2.40
N SER A 355 25.18 -9.91 1.23
CA SER A 355 23.85 -10.26 0.73
C SER A 355 23.13 -11.25 1.65
N TRP A 356 21.88 -10.94 1.96
CA TRP A 356 21.00 -11.79 2.75
C TRP A 356 20.67 -13.12 2.09
N LEU A 357 20.83 -13.23 0.76
CA LEU A 357 20.67 -14.49 0.03
C LEU A 357 21.65 -15.59 0.52
N ARG A 358 22.81 -15.20 1.06
CA ARG A 358 23.79 -16.14 1.64
C ARG A 358 23.30 -16.79 2.94
N THR A 359 22.41 -16.11 3.65
CA THR A 359 21.81 -16.65 4.88
C THR A 359 20.68 -17.63 4.62
N GLY A 360 20.22 -17.75 3.37
CA GLY A 360 19.02 -18.50 3.00
C GLY A 360 17.72 -17.89 3.57
N ARG A 361 17.78 -16.71 4.19
CA ARG A 361 16.63 -16.00 4.76
C ARG A 361 16.01 -14.97 3.83
N ALA A 362 16.51 -14.89 2.58
CA ALA A 362 16.03 -13.97 1.56
C ALA A 362 15.76 -14.72 0.25
N PHE A 363 14.95 -14.10 -0.59
CA PHE A 363 14.76 -14.49 -1.98
C PHE A 363 14.75 -13.27 -2.89
N ALA A 364 15.11 -13.49 -4.16
CA ALA A 364 15.07 -12.49 -5.20
C ALA A 364 14.01 -12.88 -6.24
N ILE A 365 13.01 -12.02 -6.44
CA ILE A 365 11.95 -12.25 -7.43
C ILE A 365 12.50 -12.14 -8.84
N SER A 366 11.81 -12.75 -9.82
CA SER A 366 12.24 -12.68 -11.21
C SER A 366 12.01 -11.29 -11.83
N ARG A 367 13.10 -10.60 -12.13
CA ARG A 367 13.09 -9.28 -12.81
C ARG A 367 12.56 -9.33 -14.24
N ALA A 368 12.59 -10.50 -14.87
CA ALA A 368 12.00 -10.70 -16.21
C ALA A 368 10.50 -10.40 -16.27
N ALA A 369 9.82 -10.38 -15.14
CA ALA A 369 8.40 -10.01 -15.06
C ALA A 369 8.14 -8.53 -15.37
N ILE A 370 9.12 -7.63 -15.11
CA ILE A 370 8.99 -6.18 -15.38
C ILE A 370 8.88 -5.92 -16.88
N SER A 371 9.83 -6.42 -17.67
CA SER A 371 9.86 -6.19 -19.12
C SER A 371 8.61 -6.70 -19.85
N LYS A 372 7.81 -7.53 -19.20
CA LYS A 372 6.53 -8.06 -19.69
C LYS A 372 5.31 -7.30 -19.17
N GLY A 373 5.49 -6.31 -18.31
CA GLY A 373 4.41 -5.57 -17.68
C GLY A 373 3.60 -6.37 -16.64
N TRP A 374 4.14 -7.52 -16.15
CA TRP A 374 3.50 -8.33 -15.11
C TRP A 374 3.85 -7.86 -13.71
N LEU A 375 4.92 -7.12 -13.59
CA LEU A 375 5.40 -6.50 -12.37
C LEU A 375 5.66 -5.02 -12.67
N VAL A 376 5.17 -4.16 -11.81
CA VAL A 376 5.48 -2.73 -11.83
C VAL A 376 6.10 -2.31 -10.51
N VAL A 377 7.00 -1.34 -10.57
CA VAL A 377 7.76 -0.85 -9.42
C VAL A 377 7.44 0.61 -9.24
N VAL A 378 7.04 0.99 -8.04
CA VAL A 378 6.67 2.36 -7.68
C VAL A 378 7.65 2.85 -6.63
N PRO A 379 8.18 4.08 -6.73
CA PRO A 379 8.98 4.67 -5.65
C PRO A 379 8.14 4.77 -4.37
N ASP A 380 8.72 4.37 -3.25
CA ASP A 380 8.08 4.42 -1.95
C ASP A 380 9.12 4.82 -0.89
N PRO A 381 9.63 6.06 -0.95
CA PRO A 381 10.69 6.51 -0.07
C PRO A 381 10.21 6.57 1.39
N ALA A 382 11.07 6.18 2.33
CA ALA A 382 10.79 6.24 3.75
C ALA A 382 11.91 6.96 4.49
N GLY A 383 11.67 8.22 4.84
CA GLY A 383 12.68 9.08 5.43
C GLY A 383 13.88 9.30 4.49
N PRO A 384 15.12 9.09 4.97
CA PRO A 384 16.31 9.31 4.15
C PRO A 384 16.61 8.18 3.17
N SER A 385 15.83 7.10 3.17
CA SER A 385 16.07 5.90 2.37
C SER A 385 15.08 5.77 1.23
N ASP A 386 15.58 5.43 0.05
CA ASP A 386 14.76 5.09 -1.09
C ASP A 386 14.33 3.62 -0.97
N TYR A 387 13.03 3.39 -1.03
CA TYR A 387 12.43 2.07 -1.11
C TYR A 387 11.57 1.96 -2.36
N TRP A 388 11.25 0.74 -2.72
CA TRP A 388 10.42 0.42 -3.87
C TRP A 388 9.24 -0.44 -3.45
N ARG A 389 8.08 -0.12 -3.96
CA ARG A 389 6.87 -0.90 -3.80
C ARG A 389 6.59 -1.66 -5.09
N LEU A 390 6.26 -2.92 -4.96
CA LEU A 390 6.05 -3.82 -6.08
C LEU A 390 4.58 -4.20 -6.17
N TYR A 391 4.05 -4.10 -7.38
CA TYR A 391 2.71 -4.53 -7.70
C TYR A 391 2.75 -5.61 -8.76
N VAL A 392 2.09 -6.74 -8.49
CA VAL A 392 2.00 -7.88 -9.40
C VAL A 392 0.65 -7.85 -10.09
N ARG A 393 0.67 -7.87 -11.44
CA ARG A 393 -0.53 -7.90 -12.25
C ARG A 393 -1.31 -9.18 -12.01
N THR A 394 -2.62 -9.09 -11.83
CA THR A 394 -3.49 -10.25 -11.62
C THR A 394 -3.77 -10.99 -12.93
N ALA A 395 -4.13 -12.27 -12.84
CA ALA A 395 -4.50 -13.08 -14.00
C ALA A 395 -5.84 -12.64 -14.58
N GLN A 396 -6.79 -12.32 -13.73
CA GLN A 396 -8.08 -11.76 -14.11
C GLN A 396 -7.97 -10.24 -14.13
N GLN A 397 -8.42 -9.63 -15.23
CA GLN A 397 -8.36 -8.18 -15.44
C GLN A 397 -9.78 -7.59 -15.54
N ASP A 398 -10.69 -8.16 -14.78
CA ASP A 398 -12.12 -7.84 -14.75
C ASP A 398 -12.59 -7.24 -13.40
N GLY A 399 -11.65 -6.93 -12.52
CA GLY A 399 -11.94 -6.38 -11.18
C GLY A 399 -12.20 -7.44 -10.11
N SER A 400 -12.23 -8.73 -10.46
CA SER A 400 -12.41 -9.82 -9.48
C SER A 400 -11.18 -10.14 -8.65
N GLN A 401 -10.02 -9.57 -9.00
CA GLN A 401 -8.76 -9.75 -8.30
C GLN A 401 -7.94 -8.46 -8.34
N GLY A 402 -7.36 -8.08 -7.20
CA GLY A 402 -6.48 -6.93 -7.08
C GLY A 402 -7.20 -5.59 -7.27
N GLU A 403 -6.41 -4.56 -7.52
CA GLU A 403 -6.85 -3.16 -7.55
C GLU A 403 -6.19 -2.40 -8.69
N PRO A 404 -6.81 -1.33 -9.20
CA PRO A 404 -6.16 -0.41 -10.12
C PRO A 404 -4.97 0.29 -9.46
N LEU A 405 -3.89 0.49 -10.22
CA LEU A 405 -2.76 1.30 -9.74
C LEU A 405 -3.19 2.76 -9.60
N ARG A 406 -2.68 3.40 -8.53
CA ARG A 406 -2.92 4.82 -8.25
C ARG A 406 -1.69 5.68 -8.50
N ASP A 407 -0.51 5.08 -8.50
CA ASP A 407 0.77 5.75 -8.59
C ASP A 407 1.50 5.42 -9.88
N LEU A 408 2.29 6.37 -10.38
CA LEU A 408 3.11 6.19 -11.57
C LEU A 408 4.27 5.24 -11.27
N PRO A 409 4.45 4.17 -12.02
CA PRO A 409 5.62 3.32 -11.91
C PRO A 409 6.89 4.02 -12.35
N TRP A 410 8.02 3.48 -11.92
CA TRP A 410 9.35 3.89 -12.31
C TRP A 410 9.92 2.99 -13.40
N ASP A 411 10.41 3.59 -14.47
CA ASP A 411 11.09 2.93 -15.57
C ASP A 411 12.62 2.96 -15.37
N PHE A 412 13.16 1.86 -14.88
CA PHE A 412 14.61 1.70 -14.74
C PHE A 412 15.34 1.57 -16.10
N ASP A 413 14.67 1.08 -17.14
CA ASP A 413 15.28 0.87 -18.47
C ASP A 413 15.49 2.20 -19.20
N ALA A 414 14.74 3.23 -18.87
CA ALA A 414 14.93 4.59 -19.36
C ALA A 414 16.31 5.17 -19.05
N ARG A 415 16.98 4.65 -18.03
CA ARG A 415 18.38 4.95 -17.68
C ARG A 415 19.35 4.72 -18.83
N THR A 416 19.12 3.69 -19.66
CA THR A 416 20.00 3.32 -20.76
C THR A 416 19.46 3.68 -22.13
N SER A 417 18.17 3.90 -22.25
CA SER A 417 17.44 4.18 -23.50
C SER A 417 16.79 5.56 -23.56
N GLY A 418 16.79 6.29 -22.44
CA GLY A 418 16.13 7.58 -22.29
C GLY A 418 17.04 8.80 -22.50
N THR A 419 16.70 9.87 -21.85
CA THR A 419 17.40 11.15 -21.89
C THR A 419 18.61 11.17 -20.93
N PRO A 420 19.55 12.14 -21.06
CA PRO A 420 20.59 12.35 -20.07
C PRO A 420 20.05 12.53 -18.65
N SER A 421 18.90 13.20 -18.49
CA SER A 421 18.23 13.38 -17.20
C SER A 421 17.77 12.03 -16.61
N ALA A 422 17.25 11.13 -17.43
CA ALA A 422 16.86 9.79 -16.98
C ALA A 422 18.08 8.97 -16.54
N PHE A 423 19.22 9.14 -17.21
CA PHE A 423 20.47 8.52 -16.79
C PHE A 423 20.92 9.00 -15.41
N ASP A 424 20.96 10.32 -15.20
CA ASP A 424 21.39 10.93 -13.93
C ASP A 424 20.43 10.60 -12.77
N SER A 425 19.15 10.45 -13.07
CA SER A 425 18.10 10.10 -12.09
C SER A 425 18.00 8.59 -11.81
N GLY A 426 18.72 7.74 -12.55
CA GLY A 426 18.64 6.29 -12.43
C GLY A 426 17.39 5.67 -13.06
N GLY A 427 16.67 6.43 -13.88
CA GLY A 427 15.42 6.09 -14.54
C GLY A 427 14.51 7.31 -14.68
N GLN A 428 13.23 7.08 -14.93
CA GLN A 428 12.19 8.11 -14.98
C GLN A 428 10.82 7.51 -14.64
N PHE A 429 9.85 8.33 -14.30
CA PHE A 429 8.46 7.86 -14.20
C PHE A 429 7.91 7.45 -15.57
N TYR A 430 7.00 6.49 -15.57
CA TYR A 430 6.15 6.22 -16.72
C TYR A 430 5.37 7.49 -17.08
N THR A 431 5.00 7.63 -18.35
CA THR A 431 4.16 8.76 -18.80
C THR A 431 2.69 8.58 -18.42
N GLU A 432 2.27 7.34 -18.20
CA GLU A 432 0.91 6.97 -17.87
C GLU A 432 0.91 5.80 -16.86
N ILE A 433 -0.13 5.71 -16.05
CA ILE A 433 -0.33 4.55 -15.18
C ILE A 433 -0.79 3.38 -16.05
N PRO A 434 -0.10 2.22 -15.96
CA PRO A 434 -0.55 1.02 -16.66
C PRO A 434 -1.95 0.62 -16.24
N THR A 435 -2.82 0.43 -17.22
CA THR A 435 -4.20 -0.01 -16.99
C THR A 435 -4.24 -1.44 -16.48
N GLY A 436 -5.22 -1.76 -15.64
CA GLY A 436 -5.45 -3.11 -15.13
C GLY A 436 -5.45 -3.19 -13.62
N TYR A 437 -5.48 -4.44 -13.13
CA TYR A 437 -5.60 -4.77 -11.73
C TYR A 437 -4.34 -5.47 -11.22
N TYR A 438 -3.91 -5.09 -10.02
CA TYR A 438 -2.64 -5.50 -9.42
C TYR A 438 -2.82 -5.79 -7.93
N ILE A 439 -2.01 -6.68 -7.39
CA ILE A 439 -1.86 -6.87 -5.94
C ILE A 439 -0.62 -6.15 -5.45
N ASP A 440 -0.68 -5.56 -4.26
CA ASP A 440 0.48 -5.00 -3.57
C ASP A 440 1.34 -6.13 -2.98
N PHE A 441 2.31 -6.60 -3.75
CA PHE A 441 3.18 -7.68 -3.34
C PHE A 441 4.08 -7.29 -2.16
N THR A 442 4.53 -6.04 -2.10
CA THR A 442 5.39 -5.56 -0.99
C THR A 442 4.67 -5.65 0.34
N GLN A 443 3.41 -5.21 0.38
CA GLN A 443 2.60 -5.32 1.58
C GLN A 443 2.36 -6.78 1.95
N LEU A 444 1.96 -7.59 0.97
CA LEU A 444 1.69 -9.00 1.19
C LEU A 444 2.93 -9.74 1.71
N ALA A 445 4.10 -9.51 1.13
CA ALA A 445 5.36 -10.12 1.58
C ALA A 445 5.68 -9.77 3.04
N ALA A 446 5.46 -8.51 3.43
CA ALA A 446 5.71 -8.05 4.81
C ALA A 446 4.82 -8.77 5.83
N GLU A 447 3.58 -9.08 5.49
CA GLU A 447 2.64 -9.80 6.37
C GLU A 447 3.11 -11.24 6.68
N PHE A 448 3.90 -11.83 5.78
CA PHE A 448 4.56 -13.12 6.00
C PHE A 448 5.99 -12.98 6.58
N GLY A 449 6.36 -11.74 6.99
CA GLY A 449 7.65 -11.46 7.64
C GLY A 449 8.81 -11.20 6.68
N PHE A 450 8.53 -11.00 5.37
CA PHE A 450 9.55 -10.66 4.38
C PHE A 450 9.56 -9.16 4.12
N ALA A 451 10.55 -8.47 4.66
CA ALA A 451 10.75 -7.06 4.44
C ALA A 451 11.53 -6.79 3.15
N ARG A 452 11.22 -5.67 2.50
CA ARG A 452 12.03 -5.12 1.41
C ARG A 452 13.36 -4.55 1.94
N ILE A 453 14.35 -4.47 1.07
CA ILE A 453 15.65 -3.88 1.36
C ILE A 453 15.67 -2.45 0.80
N PRO A 454 16.20 -1.45 1.54
CA PRO A 454 16.35 -0.10 1.01
C PRO A 454 17.37 -0.08 -0.13
N ALA A 455 17.17 0.82 -1.08
CA ALA A 455 18.19 1.06 -2.10
C ALA A 455 19.47 1.67 -1.46
N ASP A 456 20.62 1.30 -2.01
CA ASP A 456 21.88 1.91 -1.63
C ASP A 456 21.89 3.41 -1.97
N PRO A 457 22.61 4.26 -1.25
CA PRO A 457 22.69 5.69 -1.55
C PRO A 457 23.16 5.99 -2.98
N GLU A 458 23.89 5.07 -3.59
CA GLU A 458 24.47 5.20 -4.93
C GLU A 458 23.66 4.46 -6.02
N TRP A 459 22.45 4.01 -5.73
CA TRP A 459 21.63 3.20 -6.65
C TRP A 459 21.45 3.84 -8.04
N LYS A 460 21.42 5.17 -8.11
CA LYS A 460 21.29 5.90 -9.38
C LYS A 460 22.44 5.62 -10.35
N THR A 461 23.64 5.33 -9.84
CA THR A 461 24.83 5.02 -10.63
C THR A 461 25.25 3.55 -10.56
N TYR A 462 24.73 2.81 -9.56
CA TYR A 462 25.02 1.40 -9.32
C TYR A 462 23.73 0.58 -9.33
N TYR A 463 23.39 -0.02 -10.47
CA TYR A 463 22.12 -0.71 -10.69
C TYR A 463 21.81 -1.80 -9.65
N PHE A 464 22.82 -2.59 -9.25
CA PHE A 464 22.62 -3.65 -8.24
C PHE A 464 22.22 -3.09 -6.87
N GLY A 465 22.52 -1.85 -6.55
CA GLY A 465 22.13 -1.20 -5.32
C GLY A 465 20.65 -0.79 -5.24
N ILE A 466 19.83 -1.08 -6.26
CA ILE A 466 18.40 -0.73 -6.25
C ILE A 466 17.61 -1.65 -5.32
N HIS A 467 17.93 -2.94 -5.23
CA HIS A 467 17.39 -3.97 -4.33
C HIS A 467 15.86 -4.21 -4.37
N TYR A 468 15.09 -3.60 -5.29
CA TYR A 468 13.63 -3.77 -5.30
C TYR A 468 13.18 -5.23 -5.44
N TRP A 469 14.04 -6.11 -5.94
CA TRP A 469 13.75 -7.53 -6.18
C TRP A 469 14.04 -8.43 -4.98
N GLU A 470 14.68 -7.93 -3.90
CA GLU A 470 15.08 -8.73 -2.76
C GLU A 470 14.17 -8.53 -1.55
N PHE A 471 13.77 -9.66 -0.95
CA PHE A 471 12.94 -9.68 0.23
C PHE A 471 13.59 -10.56 1.30
N VAL A 472 13.69 -10.08 2.53
CA VAL A 472 14.40 -10.72 3.64
C VAL A 472 13.50 -10.94 4.85
N CYS A 473 13.58 -12.12 5.46
CA CYS A 473 12.99 -12.43 6.75
C CYS A 473 14.08 -12.50 7.83
N ALA A 474 14.46 -11.33 8.35
CA ALA A 474 15.57 -11.20 9.30
C ALA A 474 15.22 -11.68 10.71
N ASP A 475 13.94 -11.63 11.14
CA ASP A 475 13.47 -11.98 12.50
C ASP A 475 14.24 -11.28 13.62
N GLY A 476 14.66 -10.02 13.40
CA GLY A 476 15.46 -9.24 14.36
C GLY A 476 16.94 -9.61 14.41
N LEU A 477 17.40 -10.51 13.56
CA LEU A 477 18.83 -10.85 13.44
C LEU A 477 19.55 -9.80 12.59
N ASP A 478 20.80 -9.53 12.91
CA ASP A 478 21.72 -8.95 11.96
C ASP A 478 22.28 -10.02 11.00
N TRP A 479 22.94 -9.58 9.93
CA TRP A 479 23.48 -10.47 8.90
C TRP A 479 24.50 -11.47 9.47
N PHE A 480 25.37 -11.06 10.39
CA PHE A 480 26.41 -11.93 10.97
C PHE A 480 25.76 -13.01 11.85
N SER A 481 24.77 -12.66 12.64
CA SER A 481 23.98 -13.60 13.44
C SER A 481 23.26 -14.62 12.56
N ALA A 482 22.61 -14.16 11.50
CA ALA A 482 21.93 -15.03 10.54
C ALA A 482 22.89 -15.98 9.79
N MET A 483 24.09 -15.49 9.41
CA MET A 483 25.14 -16.35 8.85
C MET A 483 25.64 -17.38 9.84
N GLY A 484 25.74 -17.03 11.14
CA GLY A 484 26.14 -17.92 12.21
C GLY A 484 25.17 -19.08 12.45
N GLU A 485 23.91 -18.96 12.05
CA GLU A 485 22.96 -20.08 12.07
C GLU A 485 23.29 -21.16 11.02
N MET A 486 23.93 -20.75 9.93
CA MET A 486 24.19 -21.60 8.75
C MET A 486 25.62 -22.11 8.65
N TYR A 487 26.57 -21.30 9.09
CA TYR A 487 28.00 -21.53 8.88
C TYR A 487 28.78 -21.30 10.18
N PRO A 488 29.85 -22.06 10.43
CA PRO A 488 30.76 -21.73 11.52
C PRO A 488 31.38 -20.35 11.29
N THR A 489 31.53 -19.57 12.35
CA THR A 489 32.04 -18.18 12.28
C THR A 489 33.39 -18.06 11.57
N THR A 490 34.21 -19.12 11.63
CA THR A 490 35.48 -19.20 10.89
C THR A 490 35.32 -19.23 9.37
N ALA A 491 34.15 -19.52 8.84
CA ALA A 491 33.92 -19.59 7.40
C ALA A 491 33.70 -18.20 6.76
N PHE A 492 33.27 -17.18 7.54
CA PHE A 492 32.96 -15.85 7.02
C PHE A 492 33.60 -14.70 7.80
N LEU A 493 34.23 -14.96 8.96
CA LEU A 493 34.97 -13.96 9.73
C LEU A 493 36.49 -14.00 9.48
N THR A 494 37.01 -14.97 8.72
CA THR A 494 38.43 -14.98 8.34
C THR A 494 38.66 -13.89 7.29
N PRO A 495 39.61 -12.98 7.45
CA PRO A 495 40.00 -12.09 6.37
C PRO A 495 40.48 -12.94 5.19
N THR A 496 39.72 -12.99 4.11
CA THR A 496 40.20 -13.54 2.87
C THR A 496 41.44 -12.74 2.51
N ALA A 497 42.58 -13.44 2.28
CA ALA A 497 43.84 -12.86 1.98
C ALA A 497 43.70 -11.71 1.00
N SER A 498 44.30 -10.57 1.33
CA SER A 498 44.42 -9.36 0.54
C SER A 498 44.51 -9.69 -0.95
N ILE A 499 43.45 -9.50 -1.71
CA ILE A 499 43.55 -9.44 -3.16
C ILE A 499 44.29 -8.15 -3.45
N THR A 500 45.54 -8.26 -3.81
CA THR A 500 46.33 -7.15 -4.33
C THR A 500 45.55 -6.55 -5.50
N PRO A 501 45.24 -5.25 -5.51
CA PRO A 501 44.56 -4.65 -6.65
C PRO A 501 45.44 -4.76 -7.87
N THR A 502 45.03 -5.59 -8.84
CA THR A 502 45.63 -5.56 -10.18
C THR A 502 45.22 -4.25 -10.85
N PRO A 503 46.13 -3.53 -11.48
CA PRO A 503 45.83 -2.29 -12.17
C PRO A 503 44.87 -2.56 -13.34
N TRP A 504 43.78 -1.86 -13.37
CA TRP A 504 42.89 -1.49 -14.48
C TRP A 504 42.95 -2.39 -15.75
N GLY A 505 41.90 -3.09 -15.99
CA GLY A 505 41.60 -3.65 -17.30
C GLY A 505 41.16 -5.11 -17.28
N TYR A 506 39.90 -5.33 -17.13
CA TYR A 506 39.02 -6.33 -17.75
C TYR A 506 37.77 -6.48 -16.88
N TYR A 507 36.69 -5.88 -17.29
CA TYR A 507 35.38 -6.30 -16.80
C TYR A 507 35.06 -7.62 -17.50
N PRO A 508 34.92 -8.75 -16.77
CA PRO A 508 34.35 -9.95 -17.39
C PRO A 508 32.94 -9.62 -17.80
N THR A 509 32.64 -9.68 -19.07
CA THR A 509 31.28 -9.75 -19.59
C THR A 509 30.68 -11.05 -19.06
N TYR A 510 29.91 -10.94 -18.00
CA TYR A 510 29.11 -12.08 -17.56
C TYR A 510 28.03 -12.31 -18.62
N THR A 511 28.17 -13.41 -19.36
CA THR A 511 27.05 -13.98 -20.10
C THR A 511 26.04 -14.45 -19.06
N ILE A 512 25.02 -13.65 -18.84
CA ILE A 512 23.88 -14.07 -18.02
C ILE A 512 23.29 -15.27 -18.79
N SER A 513 23.38 -16.48 -18.22
CA SER A 513 22.57 -17.58 -18.71
C SER A 513 21.12 -17.10 -18.74
N PRO A 514 20.36 -17.34 -19.81
CA PRO A 514 19.02 -16.84 -19.90
C PRO A 514 18.24 -17.35 -18.69
N THR A 515 17.83 -16.44 -17.81
CA THR A 515 16.96 -16.74 -16.69
C THR A 515 15.71 -17.41 -17.25
N PRO A 516 15.29 -18.55 -16.72
CA PRO A 516 14.07 -19.19 -17.20
C PRO A 516 12.91 -18.19 -17.10
N THR A 517 12.19 -18.07 -18.18
CA THR A 517 11.06 -17.13 -18.29
C THR A 517 9.94 -17.59 -17.36
N PRO A 518 9.40 -16.74 -16.47
CA PRO A 518 8.24 -17.10 -15.68
C PRO A 518 7.09 -17.48 -16.60
N THR A 519 6.29 -18.46 -16.17
CA THR A 519 5.08 -18.85 -16.89
C THR A 519 4.11 -17.66 -16.89
N PRO A 520 3.62 -17.21 -18.06
CA PRO A 520 2.70 -16.10 -18.11
C PRO A 520 1.43 -16.39 -17.32
N PRO A 521 0.76 -15.38 -16.76
CA PRO A 521 -0.58 -15.55 -16.28
C PRO A 521 -1.46 -16.11 -17.41
N PRO A 522 -2.45 -16.97 -17.10
CA PRO A 522 -3.37 -17.47 -18.11
C PRO A 522 -4.06 -16.28 -18.76
N THR A 523 -3.94 -16.16 -20.07
CA THR A 523 -4.68 -15.15 -20.84
C THR A 523 -6.15 -15.54 -20.83
N SER A 524 -7.01 -14.67 -20.33
CA SER A 524 -8.42 -14.74 -20.65
C SER A 524 -8.54 -14.50 -22.17
N THR A 525 -8.92 -15.52 -22.90
CA THR A 525 -9.34 -15.36 -24.30
C THR A 525 -10.66 -14.59 -24.31
N PRO A 526 -10.85 -13.61 -25.20
CA PRO A 526 -12.06 -12.78 -25.23
C PRO A 526 -13.33 -13.59 -25.46
#